data_3b7a95950b5450d098dd1df266ad8ebf
#
_entry.id   3b7a95950b5450d098dd1df266ad8ebf
#
_cell.length_a   1.000
_cell.length_b   1.000
_cell.length_c   1.000
_cell.angle_alpha   90.00
_cell.angle_beta   90.00
_cell.angle_gamma   90.00
#
_symmetry.space_group_name_H-M   'P 1'
#
loop_
_entity.id
_entity.type
_entity.pdbx_description
1 polymer ?
#
loop_
_entity_poly.entity_id
_entity_poly.type
_entity_poly.pdbx_seq_one_letter_code
_entity_poly.pdbx_strand_id
1 'polypeptide(L)'
;LMKLVPDNNRAYACYIIALSAAGNSDTIKQQLHTIRSYDFALVDVQNIVNVLLREKLWKDAIELLYHYIITTDDNGLKDFYITISTNPQVHSIISMDEQIIEAGHYVYFHEEGDEETKKEVIDSSSKYKELIGCHTNQTVSIKIDGEIKTLVIDSIHNKYYKLQVDVYSELFMKGDDGRGIKVLRSDDLFNGDDIITNLKRLAGITPEMEEIQQKNIEKYKNRQTTMFALMRDSDMAAEC
;
A
#
# COMPACT_ATOMS: atom_id res chain seq x y z
N LEU A 1 7.94 11.26 29.89
CA LEU A 1 8.09 12.19 28.78
C LEU A 1 6.73 12.88 28.47
N MET A 2 5.66 12.10 28.26
CA MET A 2 4.33 12.63 27.92
C MET A 2 3.72 13.57 28.97
N LYS A 3 4.04 13.39 30.28
CA LYS A 3 3.63 14.34 31.32
C LYS A 3 4.34 15.69 31.22
N LEU A 4 5.47 15.77 30.52
CA LEU A 4 6.28 16.98 30.40
C LEU A 4 5.99 17.75 29.08
N VAL A 5 5.53 17.05 28.05
CA VAL A 5 5.29 17.64 26.72
C VAL A 5 4.06 16.98 26.09
N PRO A 6 2.85 17.21 26.61
CA PRO A 6 1.64 16.50 26.21
C PRO A 6 1.23 16.74 24.74
N ASP A 7 1.58 17.90 24.17
CA ASP A 7 1.14 18.30 22.82
C ASP A 7 2.24 18.13 21.74
N ASN A 8 3.30 17.35 22.06
CA ASN A 8 4.38 17.12 21.10
C ASN A 8 4.18 15.81 20.34
N ASN A 9 3.72 15.91 19.09
CA ASN A 9 3.44 14.78 18.21
C ASN A 9 4.65 13.86 18.03
N ARG A 10 5.86 14.45 17.88
CA ARG A 10 7.11 13.69 17.76
C ARG A 10 7.45 12.91 19.05
N ALA A 11 7.28 13.55 20.21
CA ALA A 11 7.49 12.87 21.51
C ALA A 11 6.51 11.72 21.70
N TYR A 12 5.26 11.89 21.24
CA TYR A 12 4.26 10.84 21.30
C TYR A 12 4.58 9.69 20.36
N ALA A 13 5.02 9.96 19.12
CA ALA A 13 5.49 8.92 18.20
C ALA A 13 6.64 8.11 18.82
N CYS A 14 7.65 8.78 19.39
CA CYS A 14 8.75 8.11 20.10
C CYS A 14 8.27 7.27 21.28
N TYR A 15 7.25 7.73 22.02
CA TYR A 15 6.65 6.97 23.11
C TYR A 15 6.00 5.67 22.63
N ILE A 16 5.22 5.71 21.53
CA ILE A 16 4.61 4.51 20.93
C ILE A 16 5.68 3.52 20.47
N ILE A 17 6.74 4.00 19.82
CA ILE A 17 7.88 3.17 19.40
C ILE A 17 8.55 2.51 20.60
N ALA A 18 8.77 3.27 21.68
CA ALA A 18 9.39 2.75 22.90
C ALA A 18 8.51 1.70 23.62
N LEU A 19 7.18 1.87 23.61
CA LEU A 19 6.25 0.87 24.13
C LEU A 19 6.36 -0.46 23.37
N SER A 20 6.42 -0.41 22.04
CA SER A 20 6.59 -1.62 21.22
C SER A 20 7.94 -2.29 21.48
N ALA A 21 9.03 -1.52 21.59
CA ALA A 21 10.34 -2.04 21.91
C ALA A 21 10.39 -2.70 23.30
N ALA A 22 9.58 -2.21 24.25
CA ALA A 22 9.43 -2.78 25.59
C ALA A 22 8.44 -3.96 25.66
N GLY A 23 7.82 -4.36 24.54
CA GLY A 23 6.82 -5.43 24.47
C GLY A 23 5.49 -5.09 25.15
N ASN A 24 5.15 -3.80 25.27
CA ASN A 24 3.95 -3.33 25.99
C ASN A 24 2.76 -3.16 25.04
N SER A 25 2.38 -4.26 24.36
CA SER A 25 1.31 -4.30 23.36
C SER A 25 -0.05 -3.85 23.89
N ASP A 26 -0.40 -4.15 25.14
CA ASP A 26 -1.69 -3.79 25.70
C ASP A 26 -1.83 -2.28 25.88
N THR A 27 -0.75 -1.59 26.27
CA THR A 27 -0.76 -0.12 26.33
C THR A 27 -0.91 0.48 24.92
N ILE A 28 -0.26 -0.08 23.90
CA ILE A 28 -0.43 0.40 22.52
C ILE A 28 -1.88 0.28 22.08
N LYS A 29 -2.55 -0.86 22.34
CA LYS A 29 -3.98 -1.04 22.02
C LYS A 29 -4.87 0.01 22.73
N GLN A 30 -4.57 0.33 23.99
CA GLN A 30 -5.30 1.38 24.71
C GLN A 30 -5.08 2.78 24.12
N GLN A 31 -3.95 3.00 23.45
CA GLN A 31 -3.60 4.29 22.83
C GLN A 31 -4.14 4.46 21.41
N LEU A 32 -4.80 3.47 20.79
CA LEU A 32 -5.24 3.53 19.39
C LEU A 32 -6.11 4.75 19.08
N HIS A 33 -7.06 5.08 19.97
CA HIS A 33 -7.91 6.27 19.80
C HIS A 33 -7.07 7.56 19.78
N THR A 34 -6.10 7.66 20.69
CA THR A 34 -5.20 8.80 20.80
C THR A 34 -4.26 8.89 19.59
N ILE A 35 -3.71 7.76 19.12
CA ILE A 35 -2.89 7.70 17.91
C ILE A 35 -3.63 8.34 16.72
N ARG A 36 -4.91 8.01 16.54
CA ARG A 36 -5.74 8.53 15.44
C ARG A 36 -6.05 10.03 15.55
N SER A 37 -5.93 10.63 16.73
CA SER A 37 -6.22 12.04 16.95
C SER A 37 -5.01 12.97 16.78
N TYR A 38 -3.80 12.41 16.69
CA TYR A 38 -2.58 13.20 16.50
C TYR A 38 -2.31 13.46 15.01
N ASP A 39 -1.76 14.65 14.73
CA ASP A 39 -1.26 15.03 13.41
C ASP A 39 0.25 14.79 13.37
N PHE A 40 0.67 13.64 12.85
CA PHE A 40 2.06 13.22 12.82
C PHE A 40 2.78 13.73 11.57
N ALA A 41 4.09 13.98 11.67
CA ALA A 41 4.95 14.12 10.51
C ALA A 41 4.99 12.80 9.71
N LEU A 42 5.13 12.85 8.38
CA LEU A 42 5.04 11.69 7.50
C LEU A 42 5.99 10.54 7.88
N VAL A 43 7.22 10.88 8.30
CA VAL A 43 8.19 9.88 8.80
C VAL A 43 7.72 9.19 10.08
N ASP A 44 7.00 9.90 10.94
CA ASP A 44 6.45 9.32 12.18
C ASP A 44 5.24 8.44 11.87
N VAL A 45 4.43 8.77 10.86
CA VAL A 45 3.33 7.92 10.36
C VAL A 45 3.88 6.55 9.96
N GLN A 46 4.91 6.50 9.11
CA GLN A 46 5.52 5.23 8.69
C GLN A 46 6.04 4.41 9.88
N ASN A 47 6.68 5.08 10.84
CA ASN A 47 7.18 4.41 12.05
C ASN A 47 6.05 3.83 12.91
N ILE A 48 4.96 4.59 13.10
CA ILE A 48 3.80 4.13 13.88
C ILE A 48 3.08 2.99 13.15
N VAL A 49 2.88 3.09 11.84
CA VAL A 49 2.32 2.00 11.03
C VAL A 49 3.15 0.73 11.18
N ASN A 50 4.49 0.82 11.12
CA ASN A 50 5.37 -0.34 11.35
C ASN A 50 5.21 -0.92 12.77
N VAL A 51 5.02 -0.08 13.78
CA VAL A 51 4.70 -0.55 15.15
C VAL A 51 3.37 -1.30 15.15
N LEU A 52 2.31 -0.73 14.59
CA LEU A 52 0.99 -1.36 14.54
C LEU A 52 1.02 -2.70 13.79
N LEU A 53 1.76 -2.79 12.67
CA LEU A 53 1.97 -4.04 11.94
C LEU A 53 2.67 -5.11 12.79
N ARG A 54 3.72 -4.72 13.54
CA ARG A 54 4.45 -5.60 14.46
C ARG A 54 3.56 -6.13 15.57
N GLU A 55 2.68 -5.27 16.10
CA GLU A 55 1.71 -5.61 17.14
C GLU A 55 0.48 -6.36 16.59
N LYS A 56 0.47 -6.70 15.29
CA LYS A 56 -0.64 -7.39 14.58
C LYS A 56 -1.95 -6.60 14.58
N LEU A 57 -1.88 -5.29 14.66
CA LEU A 57 -3.00 -4.35 14.57
C LEU A 57 -3.17 -3.91 13.11
N TRP A 58 -3.38 -4.90 12.23
CA TRP A 58 -3.35 -4.73 10.77
C TRP A 58 -4.36 -3.69 10.27
N LYS A 59 -5.60 -3.75 10.77
CA LYS A 59 -6.67 -2.83 10.38
C LYS A 59 -6.37 -1.40 10.81
N ASP A 60 -5.83 -1.22 12.03
CA ASP A 60 -5.47 0.11 12.54
C ASP A 60 -4.28 0.71 11.76
N ALA A 61 -3.33 -0.12 11.36
CA ALA A 61 -2.19 0.27 10.53
C ALA A 61 -2.64 0.79 9.16
N ILE A 62 -3.53 0.04 8.48
CA ILE A 62 -4.06 0.42 7.16
C ILE A 62 -4.92 1.68 7.29
N GLU A 63 -5.79 1.77 8.30
CA GLU A 63 -6.67 2.93 8.52
C GLU A 63 -5.86 4.21 8.73
N LEU A 64 -4.81 4.15 9.56
CA LEU A 64 -3.92 5.29 9.79
C LEU A 64 -3.25 5.73 8.48
N LEU A 65 -2.66 4.78 7.75
CA LEU A 65 -1.97 5.07 6.50
C LEU A 65 -2.92 5.60 5.42
N TYR A 66 -4.10 4.99 5.29
CA TYR A 66 -5.17 5.46 4.40
C TYR A 66 -5.51 6.92 4.67
N HIS A 67 -5.77 7.27 5.94
CA HIS A 67 -6.10 8.65 6.34
C HIS A 67 -5.04 9.65 5.87
N TYR A 68 -3.77 9.35 6.11
CA TYR A 68 -2.68 10.25 5.73
C TYR A 68 -2.49 10.32 4.21
N ILE A 69 -2.61 9.23 3.47
CA ILE A 69 -2.50 9.27 2.00
C ILE A 69 -3.60 10.16 1.41
N ILE A 70 -4.86 9.97 1.85
CA ILE A 70 -5.99 10.75 1.32
C ILE A 70 -5.89 12.23 1.68
N THR A 71 -5.30 12.59 2.83
CA THR A 71 -5.22 13.99 3.28
C THR A 71 -3.99 14.70 2.75
N THR A 72 -2.88 14.01 2.50
CA THR A 72 -1.61 14.64 2.11
C THR A 72 -1.21 14.38 0.66
N ASP A 73 -1.77 13.36 0.04
CA ASP A 73 -1.42 12.86 -1.32
C ASP A 73 0.09 12.55 -1.48
N ASP A 74 0.76 12.16 -0.38
CA ASP A 74 2.21 11.96 -0.34
C ASP A 74 2.64 10.68 -1.06
N ASN A 75 3.58 10.80 -2.00
CA ASN A 75 4.07 9.69 -2.79
C ASN A 75 4.85 8.65 -1.95
N GLY A 76 5.61 9.07 -0.94
CA GLY A 76 6.35 8.16 -0.06
C GLY A 76 5.42 7.28 0.78
N LEU A 77 4.27 7.82 1.21
CA LEU A 77 3.25 7.02 1.89
C LEU A 77 2.51 6.09 0.93
N LYS A 78 2.29 6.50 -0.34
CA LYS A 78 1.74 5.63 -1.38
C LYS A 78 2.67 4.45 -1.68
N ASP A 79 3.96 4.69 -1.82
CA ASP A 79 4.97 3.64 -2.03
C ASP A 79 5.04 2.70 -0.82
N PHE A 80 4.96 3.25 0.39
CA PHE A 80 4.90 2.46 1.60
C PHE A 80 3.61 1.62 1.68
N TYR A 81 2.47 2.16 1.25
CA TYR A 81 1.21 1.41 1.16
C TYR A 81 1.32 0.20 0.24
N ILE A 82 1.94 0.36 -0.95
CA ILE A 82 2.20 -0.76 -1.86
C ILE A 82 3.06 -1.81 -1.16
N THR A 83 4.11 -1.38 -0.48
CA THR A 83 5.02 -2.30 0.23
C THR A 83 4.28 -3.12 1.28
N ILE A 84 3.47 -2.50 2.12
CA ILE A 84 2.74 -3.24 3.17
C ILE A 84 1.59 -4.07 2.62
N SER A 85 1.00 -3.69 1.48
CA SER A 85 -0.09 -4.45 0.83
C SER A 85 0.34 -5.84 0.34
N THR A 86 1.66 -6.09 0.22
CA THR A 86 2.21 -7.42 -0.08
C THR A 86 2.16 -8.37 1.13
N ASN A 87 1.97 -7.86 2.35
CA ASN A 87 1.80 -8.69 3.53
C ASN A 87 0.45 -9.43 3.46
N PRO A 88 0.40 -10.77 3.61
CA PRO A 88 -0.83 -11.54 3.45
C PRO A 88 -2.00 -11.10 4.34
N GLN A 89 -1.74 -10.68 5.59
CA GLN A 89 -2.77 -10.22 6.51
C GLN A 89 -3.31 -8.84 6.10
N VAL A 90 -2.44 -7.95 5.65
CA VAL A 90 -2.83 -6.64 5.11
C VAL A 90 -3.62 -6.83 3.82
N HIS A 91 -3.10 -7.67 2.92
CA HIS A 91 -3.77 -7.98 1.66
C HIS A 91 -5.18 -8.54 1.87
N SER A 92 -5.37 -9.45 2.84
CA SER A 92 -6.69 -10.01 3.14
C SER A 92 -7.70 -8.96 3.60
N ILE A 93 -7.26 -7.89 4.27
CA ILE A 93 -8.15 -6.77 4.67
C ILE A 93 -8.47 -5.89 3.46
N ILE A 94 -7.48 -5.62 2.61
CA ILE A 94 -7.65 -4.79 1.40
C ILE A 94 -8.58 -5.48 0.41
N SER A 95 -8.38 -6.78 0.16
CA SER A 95 -9.11 -7.57 -0.84
C SER A 95 -10.42 -8.18 -0.33
N MET A 96 -10.83 -7.83 0.89
CA MET A 96 -12.08 -8.35 1.46
C MET A 96 -13.27 -7.80 0.67
N ASP A 97 -14.04 -8.72 0.08
CA ASP A 97 -15.30 -8.39 -0.57
C ASP A 97 -16.37 -8.09 0.47
N GLU A 98 -17.05 -6.98 0.27
CA GLU A 98 -18.15 -6.58 1.12
C GLU A 98 -19.47 -7.18 0.56
N GLN A 99 -20.42 -7.45 1.45
CA GLN A 99 -21.69 -8.05 1.04
C GLN A 99 -22.78 -7.01 0.81
N ILE A 100 -22.65 -5.86 1.45
CA ILE A 100 -23.65 -4.77 1.44
C ILE A 100 -22.93 -3.47 1.10
N ILE A 101 -23.52 -2.68 0.23
CA ILE A 101 -23.00 -1.36 -0.13
C ILE A 101 -23.21 -0.40 1.04
N GLU A 102 -22.11 0.12 1.57
CA GLU A 102 -22.10 1.24 2.51
C GLU A 102 -21.51 2.49 1.82
N ALA A 103 -21.74 3.65 2.43
CA ALA A 103 -21.16 4.90 1.91
C ALA A 103 -19.63 4.84 1.90
N GLY A 104 -19.03 5.15 0.75
CA GLY A 104 -17.59 5.09 0.52
C GLY A 104 -17.09 3.76 -0.05
N HIS A 105 -17.96 2.78 -0.25
CA HIS A 105 -17.58 1.54 -0.93
C HIS A 105 -17.35 1.77 -2.42
N TYR A 106 -16.42 1.00 -3.00
CA TYR A 106 -16.11 0.96 -4.43
C TYR A 106 -16.84 -0.22 -5.05
N VAL A 107 -17.78 0.07 -5.94
CA VAL A 107 -18.74 -0.90 -6.47
C VAL A 107 -18.55 -1.09 -7.95
N TYR A 108 -18.53 -2.33 -8.38
CA TYR A 108 -18.59 -2.75 -9.77
C TYR A 108 -20.01 -3.18 -10.07
N PHE A 109 -20.58 -2.67 -11.14
CA PHE A 109 -21.94 -2.98 -11.60
C PHE A 109 -22.06 -2.77 -13.11
N HIS A 110 -23.04 -3.42 -13.73
CA HIS A 110 -23.40 -3.21 -15.14
C HIS A 110 -24.90 -2.96 -15.27
N GLU A 111 -25.30 -2.37 -16.40
CA GLU A 111 -26.72 -2.24 -16.75
C GLU A 111 -27.22 -3.59 -17.30
N GLU A 112 -28.41 -4.04 -16.91
CA GLU A 112 -28.94 -5.33 -17.32
C GLU A 112 -29.02 -5.43 -18.85
N GLY A 113 -28.35 -6.44 -19.42
CA GLY A 113 -28.21 -6.63 -20.87
C GLY A 113 -27.00 -5.93 -21.51
N ASP A 114 -26.20 -5.18 -20.73
CA ASP A 114 -24.93 -4.60 -21.16
C ASP A 114 -23.76 -5.42 -20.58
N GLU A 115 -22.70 -5.63 -21.36
CA GLU A 115 -21.48 -6.30 -20.88
C GLU A 115 -20.48 -5.31 -20.26
N GLU A 116 -20.71 -3.99 -20.40
CA GLU A 116 -19.80 -2.97 -19.90
C GLU A 116 -19.94 -2.77 -18.38
N THR A 117 -18.92 -3.18 -17.63
CA THR A 117 -18.85 -2.98 -16.18
C THR A 117 -18.46 -1.54 -15.86
N LYS A 118 -19.28 -0.86 -15.06
CA LYS A 118 -19.03 0.45 -14.47
C LYS A 118 -18.41 0.30 -13.10
N LYS A 119 -17.61 1.30 -12.71
CA LYS A 119 -16.88 1.32 -11.43
C LYS A 119 -17.05 2.68 -10.77
N GLU A 120 -17.65 2.71 -9.60
CA GLU A 120 -17.95 3.97 -8.91
C GLU A 120 -17.75 3.84 -7.39
N VAL A 121 -17.36 4.95 -6.76
CA VAL A 121 -17.48 5.10 -5.31
C VAL A 121 -18.89 5.53 -5.00
N ILE A 122 -19.58 4.75 -4.20
CA ILE A 122 -20.98 5.02 -3.83
C ILE A 122 -21.01 5.77 -2.50
N ASP A 123 -21.41 7.02 -2.54
CA ASP A 123 -21.63 7.84 -1.34
C ASP A 123 -22.96 8.62 -1.44
N SER A 124 -23.23 9.47 -0.47
CA SER A 124 -24.49 10.25 -0.41
C SER A 124 -24.58 11.29 -1.55
N SER A 125 -23.48 11.67 -2.18
CA SER A 125 -23.42 12.62 -3.31
C SER A 125 -23.46 11.93 -4.68
N SER A 126 -23.23 10.62 -4.71
CA SER A 126 -23.23 9.82 -5.93
C SER A 126 -24.64 9.80 -6.56
N LYS A 127 -24.71 9.87 -7.90
CA LYS A 127 -25.95 9.62 -8.64
C LYS A 127 -26.50 8.19 -8.46
N TYR A 128 -25.64 7.28 -7.96
CA TYR A 128 -25.97 5.90 -7.63
C TYR A 128 -26.22 5.67 -6.12
N LYS A 129 -26.45 6.72 -5.35
CA LYS A 129 -26.68 6.65 -3.88
C LYS A 129 -27.80 5.69 -3.45
N GLU A 130 -28.79 5.44 -4.34
CA GLU A 130 -29.88 4.49 -4.10
C GLU A 130 -29.39 3.03 -4.02
N LEU A 131 -28.14 2.75 -4.45
CA LEU A 131 -27.52 1.44 -4.26
C LEU A 131 -27.04 1.19 -2.82
N ILE A 132 -26.97 2.20 -1.96
CA ILE A 132 -26.60 2.00 -0.55
C ILE A 132 -27.60 1.06 0.12
N GLY A 133 -27.10 0.01 0.76
CA GLY A 133 -27.89 -1.06 1.37
C GLY A 133 -28.18 -2.24 0.45
N CYS A 134 -27.85 -2.17 -0.85
CA CYS A 134 -27.98 -3.29 -1.77
C CYS A 134 -26.85 -4.30 -1.60
N HIS A 135 -27.06 -5.52 -2.08
CA HIS A 135 -26.15 -6.66 -1.93
C HIS A 135 -25.46 -7.01 -3.24
N THR A 136 -24.31 -7.69 -3.13
CA THR A 136 -23.65 -8.33 -4.29
C THR A 136 -24.61 -9.30 -4.99
N ASN A 137 -24.55 -9.34 -6.33
CA ASN A 137 -25.43 -10.10 -7.21
C ASN A 137 -26.91 -9.68 -7.17
N GLN A 138 -27.22 -8.54 -6.58
CA GLN A 138 -28.58 -8.01 -6.58
C GLN A 138 -28.84 -7.20 -7.85
N THR A 139 -30.01 -7.40 -8.45
CA THR A 139 -30.53 -6.54 -9.54
C THR A 139 -31.43 -5.48 -8.93
N VAL A 140 -31.17 -4.22 -9.27
CA VAL A 140 -31.87 -3.06 -8.67
C VAL A 140 -32.25 -2.06 -9.76
N SER A 141 -33.49 -1.61 -9.75
CA SER A 141 -33.92 -0.51 -10.62
C SER A 141 -33.85 0.81 -9.88
N ILE A 142 -33.05 1.74 -10.39
CA ILE A 142 -32.84 3.08 -9.83
C ILE A 142 -33.14 4.15 -10.87
N LYS A 143 -33.44 5.37 -10.40
CA LYS A 143 -33.69 6.50 -11.29
C LYS A 143 -32.44 7.36 -11.44
N ILE A 144 -31.87 7.41 -12.66
CA ILE A 144 -30.70 8.21 -12.98
C ILE A 144 -31.08 9.21 -14.08
N ASP A 145 -30.85 10.50 -13.85
CA ASP A 145 -31.08 11.56 -14.81
C ASP A 145 -32.52 11.56 -15.42
N GLY A 146 -33.49 11.06 -14.65
CA GLY A 146 -34.90 10.98 -15.06
C GLY A 146 -35.28 9.65 -15.71
N GLU A 147 -34.35 8.79 -16.06
CA GLU A 147 -34.57 7.47 -16.66
C GLU A 147 -34.46 6.37 -15.58
N ILE A 148 -35.27 5.33 -15.71
CA ILE A 148 -35.15 4.13 -14.88
C ILE A 148 -34.15 3.20 -15.53
N LYS A 149 -33.09 2.87 -14.79
CA LYS A 149 -32.06 1.92 -15.19
C LYS A 149 -32.05 0.72 -14.26
N THR A 150 -31.95 -0.46 -14.83
CA THR A 150 -31.82 -1.70 -14.07
C THR A 150 -30.33 -2.08 -14.03
N LEU A 151 -29.77 -2.12 -12.83
CA LEU A 151 -28.35 -2.39 -12.58
C LEU A 151 -28.17 -3.72 -11.88
N VAL A 152 -27.14 -4.46 -12.23
CA VAL A 152 -26.69 -5.69 -11.58
C VAL A 152 -25.40 -5.37 -10.83
N ILE A 153 -25.34 -5.67 -9.54
CA ILE A 153 -24.19 -5.41 -8.69
C ILE A 153 -23.24 -6.62 -8.78
N ASP A 154 -22.06 -6.43 -9.37
CA ASP A 154 -21.08 -7.49 -9.60
C ASP A 154 -20.23 -7.76 -8.37
N SER A 155 -19.62 -6.71 -7.79
CA SER A 155 -18.80 -6.81 -6.59
C SER A 155 -18.76 -5.51 -5.81
N ILE A 156 -18.50 -5.63 -4.51
CA ILE A 156 -18.44 -4.52 -3.56
C ILE A 156 -17.11 -4.60 -2.84
N HIS A 157 -16.33 -3.54 -2.88
CA HIS A 157 -15.01 -3.47 -2.26
C HIS A 157 -14.91 -2.31 -1.27
N ASN A 158 -14.06 -2.46 -0.27
CA ASN A 158 -13.83 -1.42 0.72
C ASN A 158 -12.96 -0.26 0.18
N LYS A 159 -12.85 0.82 0.95
CA LYS A 159 -12.07 2.01 0.61
C LYS A 159 -10.57 1.75 0.41
N TYR A 160 -10.02 0.72 1.07
CA TYR A 160 -8.60 0.37 0.94
C TYR A 160 -8.31 -0.25 -0.41
N TYR A 161 -9.22 -1.09 -0.92
CA TYR A 161 -9.11 -1.64 -2.27
C TYR A 161 -9.13 -0.51 -3.32
N LYS A 162 -10.05 0.46 -3.16
CA LYS A 162 -10.09 1.62 -4.06
C LYS A 162 -8.77 2.38 -4.06
N LEU A 163 -8.20 2.65 -2.88
CA LEU A 163 -6.90 3.30 -2.75
C LEU A 163 -5.80 2.48 -3.46
N GLN A 164 -5.81 1.15 -3.33
CA GLN A 164 -4.86 0.28 -4.00
C GLN A 164 -4.95 0.43 -5.52
N VAL A 165 -6.17 0.41 -6.07
CA VAL A 165 -6.40 0.59 -7.51
C VAL A 165 -5.88 1.95 -7.98
N ASP A 166 -6.13 3.02 -7.23
CA ASP A 166 -5.69 4.38 -7.58
C ASP A 166 -4.16 4.48 -7.58
N VAL A 167 -3.51 4.01 -6.52
CA VAL A 167 -2.06 4.06 -6.38
C VAL A 167 -1.36 3.24 -7.48
N TYR A 168 -1.86 2.04 -7.78
CA TYR A 168 -1.33 1.25 -8.90
C TYR A 168 -1.56 1.94 -10.25
N SER A 169 -2.75 2.51 -10.47
CA SER A 169 -3.05 3.24 -11.70
C SER A 169 -2.12 4.43 -11.90
N GLU A 170 -1.83 5.19 -10.84
CA GLU A 170 -0.88 6.30 -10.90
C GLU A 170 0.53 5.82 -11.26
N LEU A 171 0.98 4.69 -10.69
CA LEU A 171 2.28 4.12 -11.03
C LEU A 171 2.36 3.70 -12.50
N PHE A 172 1.32 3.03 -13.02
CA PHE A 172 1.28 2.60 -14.42
C PHE A 172 1.20 3.77 -15.39
N MET A 173 0.48 4.85 -15.05
CA MET A 173 0.34 6.03 -15.89
C MET A 173 1.58 6.92 -15.93
N LYS A 174 2.28 7.06 -14.80
CA LYS A 174 3.45 7.94 -14.70
C LYS A 174 4.75 7.31 -15.23
N GLY A 175 4.79 5.99 -15.41
CA GLY A 175 6.00 5.28 -15.83
C GLY A 175 7.13 5.36 -14.80
N ASP A 176 8.39 5.42 -15.26
CA ASP A 176 9.56 5.61 -14.40
C ASP A 176 9.70 7.09 -14.04
N ASP A 177 9.07 7.49 -12.94
CA ASP A 177 9.07 8.87 -12.43
C ASP A 177 10.19 9.15 -11.42
N GLY A 178 11.20 8.30 -11.36
CA GLY A 178 12.34 8.45 -10.45
C GLY A 178 12.09 8.01 -9.01
N ARG A 179 10.92 7.42 -8.70
CA ARG A 179 10.60 6.90 -7.36
C ARG A 179 11.26 5.53 -7.06
N GLY A 180 12.11 5.04 -7.95
CA GLY A 180 12.76 3.73 -7.79
C GLY A 180 11.87 2.52 -8.08
N ILE A 181 10.58 2.73 -8.39
CA ILE A 181 9.65 1.67 -8.77
C ILE A 181 9.64 1.57 -10.30
N LYS A 182 10.23 0.51 -10.83
CA LYS A 182 10.19 0.21 -12.28
C LYS A 182 8.96 -0.62 -12.59
N VAL A 183 8.08 -0.08 -13.42
CA VAL A 183 6.94 -0.83 -13.97
C VAL A 183 7.45 -1.71 -15.10
N LEU A 184 7.44 -3.01 -14.89
CA LEU A 184 7.84 -4.00 -15.89
C LEU A 184 6.64 -4.31 -16.78
N ARG A 185 6.74 -3.98 -18.08
CA ARG A 185 5.75 -4.42 -19.07
C ARG A 185 6.07 -5.84 -19.51
N SER A 186 5.05 -6.61 -19.88
CA SER A 186 5.25 -7.97 -20.38
C SER A 186 6.26 -8.03 -21.53
N ASP A 187 6.21 -7.06 -22.42
CA ASP A 187 7.11 -6.98 -23.58
C ASP A 187 8.58 -6.78 -23.18
N ASP A 188 8.84 -6.12 -22.04
CA ASP A 188 10.19 -5.94 -21.48
C ASP A 188 10.76 -7.23 -20.89
N LEU A 189 9.87 -8.14 -20.45
CA LEU A 189 10.25 -9.44 -19.89
C LEU A 189 10.42 -10.55 -20.93
N PHE A 190 9.69 -10.46 -22.08
CA PHE A 190 9.59 -11.52 -23.07
C PHE A 190 10.12 -11.14 -24.46
N ASN A 191 11.10 -10.23 -24.54
CA ASN A 191 11.64 -9.74 -25.80
C ASN A 191 12.66 -10.67 -26.50
N GLY A 192 12.62 -11.98 -26.21
CA GLY A 192 13.46 -12.99 -26.85
C GLY A 192 14.63 -13.50 -26.00
N ASP A 193 15.00 -12.79 -24.92
CA ASP A 193 15.97 -13.27 -23.93
C ASP A 193 15.25 -14.07 -22.82
N ASP A 194 16.02 -14.78 -22.00
CA ASP A 194 15.43 -15.41 -20.82
C ASP A 194 15.02 -14.34 -19.78
N ILE A 195 13.99 -14.66 -19.00
CA ILE A 195 13.39 -13.73 -18.01
C ILE A 195 14.44 -13.21 -17.01
N ILE A 196 15.38 -14.05 -16.60
CA ILE A 196 16.41 -13.67 -15.61
C ILE A 196 17.34 -12.62 -16.22
N THR A 197 17.77 -12.81 -17.45
CA THR A 197 18.60 -11.84 -18.19
C THR A 197 17.89 -10.50 -18.36
N ASN A 198 16.61 -10.53 -18.69
CA ASN A 198 15.81 -9.31 -18.81
C ASN A 198 15.61 -8.60 -17.46
N LEU A 199 15.33 -9.34 -16.39
CA LEU A 199 15.22 -8.78 -15.04
C LEU A 199 16.55 -8.15 -14.58
N LYS A 200 17.68 -8.78 -14.84
CA LYS A 200 19.01 -8.23 -14.52
C LYS A 200 19.28 -6.92 -15.27
N ARG A 201 18.98 -6.88 -16.57
CA ARG A 201 19.10 -5.68 -17.39
C ARG A 201 18.23 -4.55 -16.87
N LEU A 202 16.97 -4.83 -16.54
CA LEU A 202 16.02 -3.85 -15.99
C LEU A 202 16.44 -3.35 -14.59
N ALA A 203 17.06 -4.22 -13.80
CA ALA A 203 17.64 -3.84 -12.51
C ALA A 203 18.98 -3.07 -12.65
N GLY A 204 19.47 -2.87 -13.88
CA GLY A 204 20.76 -2.21 -14.11
C GLY A 204 21.97 -3.05 -13.69
N ILE A 205 21.80 -4.37 -13.53
CA ILE A 205 22.89 -5.27 -13.16
C ILE A 205 23.71 -5.56 -14.42
N THR A 206 24.95 -5.05 -14.45
CA THR A 206 25.87 -5.31 -15.56
C THR A 206 26.66 -6.61 -15.33
N PRO A 207 27.22 -7.23 -16.40
CA PRO A 207 28.06 -8.40 -16.26
C PRO A 207 29.28 -8.16 -15.32
N GLU A 208 29.82 -6.93 -15.32
CA GLU A 208 30.92 -6.54 -14.44
C GLU A 208 30.48 -6.53 -12.97
N MET A 209 29.26 -6.05 -12.68
CA MET A 209 28.69 -6.09 -11.32
C MET A 209 28.47 -7.53 -10.84
N GLU A 210 28.01 -8.42 -11.72
CA GLU A 210 27.88 -9.85 -11.39
C GLU A 210 29.23 -10.48 -11.08
N GLU A 211 30.24 -10.19 -11.87
CA GLU A 211 31.63 -10.71 -11.65
C GLU A 211 32.17 -10.21 -10.29
N ILE A 212 31.95 -8.94 -9.95
CA ILE A 212 32.37 -8.37 -8.67
C ILE A 212 31.59 -9.06 -7.51
N GLN A 213 30.29 -9.25 -7.64
CA GLN A 213 29.51 -9.95 -6.63
C GLN A 213 29.97 -11.38 -6.43
N GLN A 214 30.25 -12.10 -7.51
CA GLN A 214 30.74 -13.47 -7.45
C GLN A 214 32.11 -13.55 -6.75
N LYS A 215 33.03 -12.66 -7.10
CA LYS A 215 34.33 -12.55 -6.41
C LYS A 215 34.17 -12.23 -4.92
N ASN A 216 33.23 -11.38 -4.58
CA ASN A 216 32.97 -11.02 -3.20
C ASN A 216 32.38 -12.19 -2.39
N ILE A 217 31.45 -12.95 -2.99
CA ILE A 217 30.91 -14.18 -2.40
C ILE A 217 32.02 -15.21 -2.15
N GLU A 218 32.94 -15.38 -3.12
CA GLU A 218 34.06 -16.29 -2.97
C GLU A 218 35.04 -15.86 -1.86
N LYS A 219 35.37 -14.56 -1.80
CA LYS A 219 36.19 -14.01 -0.70
C LYS A 219 35.55 -14.27 0.66
N TYR A 220 34.19 -14.09 0.77
CA TYR A 220 33.47 -14.36 2.00
C TYR A 220 33.52 -15.85 2.37
N LYS A 221 33.22 -16.75 1.41
CA LYS A 221 33.29 -18.20 1.61
C LYS A 221 34.67 -18.66 2.06
N ASN A 222 35.73 -18.06 1.49
CA ASN A 222 37.13 -18.34 1.81
C ASN A 222 37.64 -17.61 3.08
N ARG A 223 36.74 -16.94 3.84
CA ARG A 223 37.06 -16.16 5.04
C ARG A 223 38.11 -15.05 4.82
N GLN A 224 38.23 -14.54 3.61
CA GLN A 224 39.14 -13.46 3.25
C GLN A 224 38.54 -12.06 3.48
N THR A 225 37.23 -11.99 3.74
CA THR A 225 36.52 -10.76 4.05
C THR A 225 35.36 -11.04 4.99
N THR A 226 34.79 -9.99 5.57
CA THR A 226 33.59 -10.07 6.42
C THR A 226 32.36 -9.52 5.69
N MET A 227 31.17 -9.94 6.10
CA MET A 227 29.91 -9.40 5.56
C MET A 227 29.85 -7.87 5.72
N PHE A 228 30.33 -7.34 6.83
CA PHE A 228 30.35 -5.90 7.10
C PHE A 228 31.26 -5.15 6.10
N ALA A 229 32.43 -5.69 5.78
CA ALA A 229 33.32 -5.09 4.79
C ALA A 229 32.69 -5.11 3.38
N LEU A 230 32.00 -6.19 3.00
CA LEU A 230 31.29 -6.29 1.72
C LEU A 230 30.16 -5.27 1.60
N MET A 231 29.38 -5.06 2.67
CA MET A 231 28.29 -4.06 2.68
C MET A 231 28.85 -2.65 2.54
N ARG A 232 29.92 -2.29 3.26
CA ARG A 232 30.55 -0.98 3.16
C ARG A 232 31.10 -0.72 1.74
N ASP A 233 31.75 -1.72 1.13
CA ASP A 233 32.35 -1.58 -0.19
C ASP A 233 31.25 -1.51 -1.29
N SER A 234 30.06 -2.09 -1.08
CA SER A 234 28.92 -1.94 -1.99
C SER A 234 28.29 -0.55 -1.92
N ASP A 235 28.20 0.06 -0.73
CA ASP A 235 27.69 1.41 -0.56
C ASP A 235 28.60 2.45 -1.22
N MET A 236 29.94 2.28 -1.13
CA MET A 236 30.90 3.15 -1.82
C MET A 236 30.85 3.03 -3.35
N ALA A 237 30.43 1.90 -3.91
CA ALA A 237 30.28 1.72 -5.35
C ALA A 237 29.01 2.40 -5.90
N ALA A 238 28.05 2.72 -5.05
CA ALA A 238 26.82 3.43 -5.43
C ALA A 238 27.00 4.97 -5.47
N GLU A 239 28.10 5.50 -4.91
CA GLU A 239 28.42 6.93 -4.89
C GLU A 239 29.40 7.38 -6.00
N CYS A 240 29.92 6.44 -6.81
CA CYS A 240 30.80 6.70 -7.95
C CYS A 240 30.08 6.51 -9.27
#